data_0f7e37b593868025434603d3cae188a5
#
_entry.id   0f7e37b593868025434603d3cae188a5
#
_cell.length_a   1.000
_cell.length_b   1.000
_cell.length_c   1.000
_cell.angle_alpha   90.00
_cell.angle_beta   90.00
_cell.angle_gamma   90.00
#
_symmetry.space_group_name_H-M   'P 1'
#
loop_
_entity.id
_entity.type
_entity.pdbx_description
1 polymer ?
#
loop_
_entity_poly.entity_id
_entity_poly.type
_entity_poly.pdbx_seq_one_letter_code
_entity_poly.pdbx_strand_id
1 'polypeptide(L)'
;MIQAAGGKTIRLRKKGSGLKQTSGTKKTRRIQTKFPEHQILCGAPDARAAALIVLNELQKKSWTLDAALEVFLDRFSFSSREQGLFYAIIYGVLRWKGAMDPVIEHFSHRSLERIEPEVLNILRIALFQIRYLDRVPVSAAVDTAVELTRRTGRPWAAGFVNALLRAAAEIPREALLPDREADPVGWLAQSRSFPAWLVSRWVKRWGHFRAGALCDAQNEIPPITVRANRLKVSRDRLLEALKEECEKAWPCRYAPDAVSFFNPKSALRDMNAFQKGWFQVQDEAAQLVTILLDPQPGEMVLDACAGLGGKTGHIAQQMENRGRLFSWDIDARRLTRLLSEMQRLGVAIVTSKKRDLESPAGVNMPMRFDRVLLDAPCSGLGVLRRNPDGRWRVTEEDLSRHRQRQLKMLSDASTLVKPSGVLVYAVCSTEPEENDDVVEAFLTNHADFLLCPDKRILPHPIRHLMEKETCLKTNPLDHGMDGFFAVRLEKRQ
;
A
#
# COMPACT_ATOMS: atom_id res chain seq x y z
N MET A 1 -51.97 -36.79 6.32
CA MET A 1 -52.90 -37.27 7.34
C MET A 1 -52.44 -36.76 8.66
N ILE A 2 -53.28 -35.96 9.24
CA ILE A 2 -53.69 -35.64 10.61
C ILE A 2 -52.71 -34.73 11.34
N GLN A 3 -52.95 -33.42 11.42
CA GLN A 3 -53.85 -32.64 12.35
C GLN A 3 -53.49 -32.87 13.82
N ALA A 4 -53.19 -31.91 14.62
CA ALA A 4 -53.61 -30.58 14.94
C ALA A 4 -53.67 -30.47 16.49
N ALA A 5 -53.61 -29.29 16.97
CA ALA A 5 -54.10 -28.69 18.22
C ALA A 5 -53.02 -28.61 19.33
N GLY A 6 -52.76 -27.52 19.95
CA GLY A 6 -53.56 -26.36 20.33
C GLY A 6 -53.16 -25.95 21.72
N GLY A 7 -52.97 -24.68 21.98
CA GLY A 7 -53.35 -24.18 23.28
C GLY A 7 -52.36 -23.40 24.13
N LYS A 8 -52.60 -22.12 24.17
CA LYS A 8 -52.64 -21.20 25.32
C LYS A 8 -51.39 -20.50 25.86
N THR A 9 -51.45 -19.24 25.66
CA THR A 9 -50.80 -18.08 26.32
C THR A 9 -50.89 -18.11 27.84
N ILE A 10 -49.78 -17.84 28.54
CA ILE A 10 -49.79 -17.26 29.87
C ILE A 10 -48.79 -16.11 29.95
N ARG A 11 -49.29 -14.89 30.15
CA ARG A 11 -48.56 -13.70 30.58
C ARG A 11 -48.25 -13.79 32.06
N LEU A 12 -47.00 -13.59 32.45
CA LEU A 12 -46.65 -13.20 33.81
C LEU A 12 -45.80 -11.93 33.79
N ARG A 13 -46.39 -10.85 34.29
CA ARG A 13 -45.71 -9.63 34.72
C ARG A 13 -44.93 -9.90 35.99
N LYS A 14 -43.63 -9.50 36.05
CA LYS A 14 -43.01 -9.12 37.32
C LYS A 14 -42.26 -7.81 37.17
N LYS A 15 -42.60 -6.89 38.06
CA LYS A 15 -41.92 -5.61 38.35
C LYS A 15 -40.62 -5.88 39.11
N GLY A 16 -39.64 -4.99 38.91
CA GLY A 16 -38.75 -4.70 40.02
C GLY A 16 -37.35 -4.32 39.65
N SER A 17 -37.05 -3.07 39.92
CA SER A 17 -35.81 -2.45 40.41
C SER A 17 -34.64 -2.24 39.43
N GLY A 18 -34.33 -0.97 39.27
CA GLY A 18 -33.25 -0.42 38.46
C GLY A 18 -31.87 -0.62 39.07
N LEU A 19 -30.94 -0.79 38.16
CA LEU A 19 -29.52 -0.47 38.35
C LEU A 19 -29.03 0.14 37.05
N LYS A 20 -28.70 1.43 37.08
CA LYS A 20 -28.04 2.13 35.95
C LYS A 20 -26.63 1.59 35.85
N GLN A 21 -26.39 0.74 34.87
CA GLN A 21 -25.06 0.46 34.37
C GLN A 21 -24.77 1.41 33.18
N THR A 22 -23.89 2.37 33.40
CA THR A 22 -23.30 3.19 32.36
C THR A 22 -22.27 2.36 31.58
N SER A 23 -22.72 1.64 30.57
CA SER A 23 -21.81 1.01 29.60
C SER A 23 -21.46 2.02 28.52
N GLY A 24 -20.26 2.62 28.65
CA GLY A 24 -19.64 3.39 27.60
C GLY A 24 -19.27 2.47 26.43
N THR A 25 -20.20 2.22 25.54
CA THR A 25 -19.92 1.58 24.25
C THR A 25 -19.10 2.53 23.39
N LYS A 26 -17.77 2.29 23.28
CA LYS A 26 -16.94 2.86 22.22
C LYS A 26 -17.60 2.50 20.89
N LYS A 27 -18.21 3.48 20.24
CA LYS A 27 -18.70 3.36 18.85
C LYS A 27 -17.51 3.02 17.96
N THR A 28 -17.36 1.75 17.63
CA THR A 28 -16.53 1.32 16.50
C THR A 28 -17.06 2.07 15.28
N ARG A 29 -16.27 2.99 14.73
CA ARG A 29 -16.58 3.67 13.47
C ARG A 29 -16.75 2.59 12.40
N ARG A 30 -17.98 2.32 12.01
CA ARG A 30 -18.30 1.58 10.79
C ARG A 30 -17.68 2.35 9.63
N ILE A 31 -16.63 1.81 9.02
CA ILE A 31 -16.09 2.34 7.77
C ILE A 31 -17.24 2.28 6.76
N GLN A 32 -17.63 3.43 6.24
CA GLN A 32 -18.64 3.49 5.19
C GLN A 32 -18.08 2.74 3.97
N THR A 33 -18.69 1.61 3.65
CA THR A 33 -18.28 0.73 2.54
C THR A 33 -18.93 1.11 1.20
N LYS A 34 -19.54 2.30 1.11
CA LYS A 34 -20.21 2.77 -0.12
C LYS A 34 -19.78 4.19 -0.43
N PHE A 35 -19.42 4.46 -1.70
CA PHE A 35 -19.36 5.83 -2.19
C PHE A 35 -20.73 6.48 -2.05
N PRO A 36 -20.80 7.78 -1.67
CA PRO A 36 -22.06 8.50 -1.60
C PRO A 36 -22.78 8.48 -2.96
N GLU A 37 -24.04 8.05 -2.98
CA GLU A 37 -24.84 7.90 -4.20
C GLU A 37 -25.03 9.21 -4.99
N HIS A 38 -24.94 10.37 -4.33
CA HIS A 38 -25.10 11.70 -4.96
C HIS A 38 -23.89 12.15 -5.80
N GLN A 39 -22.77 11.42 -5.78
CA GLN A 39 -21.59 11.71 -6.60
C GLN A 39 -21.56 10.92 -7.92
N ILE A 40 -22.57 10.10 -8.16
CA ILE A 40 -22.71 9.39 -9.43
C ILE A 40 -23.24 10.40 -10.44
N LEU A 41 -22.36 10.93 -11.27
CA LEU A 41 -22.71 11.69 -12.45
C LEU A 41 -23.66 10.85 -13.32
N CYS A 42 -24.74 11.45 -13.83
CA CYS A 42 -25.70 10.75 -14.68
C CYS A 42 -24.99 10.01 -15.82
N GLY A 43 -25.01 8.68 -15.79
CA GLY A 43 -24.34 7.80 -16.74
C GLY A 43 -23.00 7.24 -16.26
N ALA A 44 -22.40 6.33 -17.03
CA ALA A 44 -21.05 5.82 -16.74
C ALA A 44 -20.03 6.98 -16.82
N PRO A 45 -19.24 7.23 -15.76
CA PRO A 45 -18.29 8.33 -15.77
C PRO A 45 -17.17 8.08 -16.77
N ASP A 46 -16.77 9.12 -17.52
CA ASP A 46 -15.50 9.10 -18.25
C ASP A 46 -14.30 9.05 -17.28
N ALA A 47 -13.09 8.78 -17.79
CA ALA A 47 -11.89 8.64 -16.97
C ALA A 47 -11.64 9.82 -16.01
N ARG A 48 -11.96 11.06 -16.43
CA ARG A 48 -11.74 12.28 -15.64
C ARG A 48 -12.75 12.41 -14.50
N ALA A 49 -14.02 12.18 -14.82
CA ALA A 49 -15.09 12.20 -13.83
C ALA A 49 -14.90 11.09 -12.79
N ALA A 50 -14.50 9.91 -13.24
CA ALA A 50 -14.13 8.78 -12.38
C ALA A 50 -12.96 9.11 -11.46
N ALA A 51 -11.90 9.70 -12.00
CA ALA A 51 -10.74 10.12 -11.21
C ALA A 51 -11.11 11.17 -10.16
N LEU A 52 -11.99 12.13 -10.52
CA LEU A 52 -12.49 13.13 -9.58
C LEU A 52 -13.22 12.50 -8.39
N ILE A 53 -14.09 11.52 -8.64
CA ILE A 53 -14.81 10.80 -7.57
C ILE A 53 -13.82 10.13 -6.60
N VAL A 54 -12.82 9.41 -7.12
CA VAL A 54 -11.81 8.74 -6.28
C VAL A 54 -10.97 9.76 -5.50
N LEU A 55 -10.50 10.84 -6.13
CA LEU A 55 -9.69 11.87 -5.47
C LEU A 55 -10.48 12.61 -4.38
N ASN A 56 -11.78 12.86 -4.57
CA ASN A 56 -12.64 13.45 -3.56
C ASN A 56 -12.79 12.55 -2.33
N GLU A 57 -12.90 11.24 -2.52
CA GLU A 57 -12.96 10.29 -1.40
C GLU A 57 -11.63 10.20 -0.63
N LEU A 58 -10.51 10.20 -1.35
CA LEU A 58 -9.18 10.20 -0.72
C LEU A 58 -8.94 11.46 0.13
N GLN A 59 -9.49 12.60 -0.27
CA GLN A 59 -9.35 13.86 0.47
C GLN A 59 -10.02 13.81 1.85
N LYS A 60 -11.04 12.98 2.04
CA LYS A 60 -11.69 12.74 3.35
C LYS A 60 -10.82 11.95 4.33
N LYS A 61 -9.62 11.53 3.93
CA LYS A 61 -8.64 10.74 4.71
C LYS A 61 -9.16 9.42 5.32
N SER A 62 -10.35 8.97 4.94
CA SER A 62 -10.96 7.73 5.43
C SER A 62 -10.59 6.50 4.59
N TRP A 63 -10.02 6.72 3.41
CA TRP A 63 -9.68 5.70 2.43
C TRP A 63 -8.18 5.68 2.11
N THR A 64 -7.63 4.49 1.87
CA THR A 64 -6.35 4.34 1.14
C THR A 64 -6.65 4.31 -0.35
N LEU A 65 -5.64 4.60 -1.18
CA LEU A 65 -5.80 4.57 -2.63
C LEU A 65 -6.32 3.20 -3.10
N ASP A 66 -5.72 2.12 -2.63
CA ASP A 66 -6.12 0.75 -2.99
C ASP A 66 -7.59 0.48 -2.63
N ALA A 67 -8.01 0.85 -1.42
CA ALA A 67 -9.38 0.64 -0.98
C ALA A 67 -10.40 1.48 -1.79
N ALA A 68 -10.03 2.71 -2.15
CA ALA A 68 -10.88 3.58 -2.97
C ALA A 68 -11.00 3.05 -4.40
N LEU A 69 -9.88 2.64 -5.01
CA LEU A 69 -9.86 2.05 -6.36
C LEU A 69 -10.67 0.76 -6.42
N GLU A 70 -10.50 -0.10 -5.43
CA GLU A 70 -11.24 -1.36 -5.33
C GLU A 70 -12.75 -1.14 -5.34
N VAL A 71 -13.27 -0.33 -4.40
CA VAL A 71 -14.71 -0.08 -4.29
C VAL A 71 -15.25 0.61 -5.54
N PHE A 72 -14.43 1.45 -6.20
CA PHE A 72 -14.83 2.11 -7.43
C PHE A 72 -14.93 1.13 -8.60
N LEU A 73 -13.90 0.31 -8.81
CA LEU A 73 -13.82 -0.63 -9.93
C LEU A 73 -14.79 -1.82 -9.83
N ASP A 74 -15.22 -2.15 -8.61
CA ASP A 74 -16.31 -3.13 -8.43
C ASP A 74 -17.65 -2.65 -9.02
N ARG A 75 -17.81 -1.35 -9.26
CA ARG A 75 -19.06 -0.73 -9.76
C ARG A 75 -18.99 -0.25 -11.18
N PHE A 76 -17.81 0.16 -11.63
CA PHE A 76 -17.62 0.79 -12.94
C PHE A 76 -16.58 0.04 -13.75
N SER A 77 -16.92 -0.23 -15.01
CA SER A 77 -16.01 -0.81 -16.00
C SER A 77 -15.69 0.22 -17.07
N PHE A 78 -14.47 0.19 -17.57
CA PHE A 78 -13.97 1.08 -18.62
C PHE A 78 -13.48 0.27 -19.81
N SER A 79 -13.42 0.91 -20.99
CA SER A 79 -12.56 0.44 -22.07
C SER A 79 -11.09 0.49 -21.61
N SER A 80 -10.21 -0.31 -22.19
CA SER A 80 -8.78 -0.35 -21.82
C SER A 80 -8.12 1.04 -21.92
N ARG A 81 -8.51 1.85 -22.91
CA ARG A 81 -8.00 3.21 -23.09
C ARG A 81 -8.44 4.17 -21.97
N GLU A 82 -9.71 4.15 -21.60
CA GLU A 82 -10.25 4.97 -20.50
C GLU A 82 -9.67 4.53 -19.16
N GLN A 83 -9.50 3.24 -18.94
CA GLN A 83 -8.88 2.69 -17.73
C GLN A 83 -7.43 3.17 -17.59
N GLY A 84 -6.65 3.17 -18.68
CA GLY A 84 -5.29 3.69 -18.68
C GLY A 84 -5.23 5.17 -18.30
N LEU A 85 -6.12 6.00 -18.87
CA LEU A 85 -6.19 7.42 -18.53
C LEU A 85 -6.67 7.66 -17.09
N PHE A 86 -7.65 6.90 -16.62
CA PHE A 86 -8.12 6.93 -15.24
C PHE A 86 -7.00 6.71 -14.22
N TYR A 87 -6.22 5.65 -14.39
CA TYR A 87 -5.08 5.38 -13.53
C TYR A 87 -3.99 6.46 -13.66
N ALA A 88 -3.66 6.87 -14.89
CA ALA A 88 -2.66 7.91 -15.11
C ALA A 88 -3.00 9.21 -14.39
N ILE A 89 -4.27 9.64 -14.42
CA ILE A 89 -4.73 10.84 -13.72
C ILE A 89 -4.62 10.67 -12.20
N ILE A 90 -5.13 9.58 -11.62
CA ILE A 90 -5.15 9.41 -10.16
C ILE A 90 -3.72 9.35 -9.62
N TYR A 91 -2.90 8.44 -10.14
CA TYR A 91 -1.52 8.29 -9.69
C TYR A 91 -0.68 9.54 -9.99
N GLY A 92 -0.93 10.18 -11.13
CA GLY A 92 -0.25 11.40 -11.52
C GLY A 92 -0.59 12.59 -10.63
N VAL A 93 -1.86 12.82 -10.35
CA VAL A 93 -2.30 13.89 -9.42
C VAL A 93 -1.70 13.66 -8.03
N LEU A 94 -1.78 12.46 -7.49
CA LEU A 94 -1.22 12.15 -6.17
C LEU A 94 0.31 12.29 -6.13
N ARG A 95 1.00 11.92 -7.22
CA ARG A 95 2.45 12.04 -7.35
C ARG A 95 2.90 13.50 -7.45
N TRP A 96 2.20 14.32 -8.23
CA TRP A 96 2.62 15.67 -8.57
C TRP A 96 1.84 16.79 -7.86
N LYS A 97 1.01 16.45 -6.88
CA LYS A 97 0.21 17.38 -6.10
C LYS A 97 1.03 18.52 -5.51
N GLY A 98 2.16 18.24 -4.89
CA GLY A 98 3.02 19.25 -4.26
C GLY A 98 3.66 20.24 -5.23
N ALA A 99 3.78 19.88 -6.51
CA ALA A 99 4.24 20.78 -7.56
C ALA A 99 3.10 21.58 -8.20
N MET A 100 1.87 21.06 -8.15
CA MET A 100 0.69 21.72 -8.73
C MET A 100 0.00 22.67 -7.76
N ASP A 101 -0.06 22.35 -6.49
CA ASP A 101 -0.76 23.14 -5.48
C ASP A 101 -0.25 24.58 -5.38
N PRO A 102 1.06 24.88 -5.37
CA PRO A 102 1.58 26.25 -5.39
C PRO A 102 1.17 27.05 -6.64
N VAL A 103 1.03 26.38 -7.79
CA VAL A 103 0.55 27.02 -9.02
C VAL A 103 -0.90 27.43 -8.90
N ILE A 104 -1.73 26.58 -8.28
CA ILE A 104 -3.13 26.89 -8.02
C ILE A 104 -3.25 28.07 -7.05
N GLU A 105 -2.47 28.10 -5.98
CA GLU A 105 -2.47 29.21 -5.02
C GLU A 105 -2.04 30.53 -5.66
N HIS A 106 -0.98 30.50 -6.48
CA HIS A 106 -0.49 31.68 -7.18
C HIS A 106 -1.56 32.31 -8.06
N PHE A 107 -2.18 31.57 -8.96
CA PHE A 107 -3.16 32.10 -9.90
C PHE A 107 -4.56 32.30 -9.32
N SER A 108 -4.89 31.62 -8.22
CA SER A 108 -6.16 31.84 -7.54
C SER A 108 -6.13 33.04 -6.61
N HIS A 109 -4.95 33.49 -6.22
CA HIS A 109 -4.74 34.46 -5.13
C HIS A 109 -5.44 34.06 -3.82
N ARG A 110 -5.57 32.74 -3.57
CA ARG A 110 -6.26 32.16 -2.43
C ARG A 110 -5.48 30.98 -1.90
N SER A 111 -5.50 30.76 -0.59
CA SER A 111 -5.03 29.51 -0.02
C SER A 111 -5.90 28.33 -0.49
N LEU A 112 -5.33 27.14 -0.65
CA LEU A 112 -6.02 25.94 -1.13
C LEU A 112 -7.26 25.59 -0.29
N GLU A 113 -7.22 25.90 1.00
CA GLU A 113 -8.31 25.65 1.96
C GLU A 113 -9.57 26.46 1.68
N ARG A 114 -9.42 27.61 0.97
CA ARG A 114 -10.52 28.48 0.56
C ARG A 114 -11.09 28.09 -0.81
N ILE A 115 -10.50 27.14 -1.50
CA ILE A 115 -11.02 26.60 -2.76
C ILE A 115 -11.87 25.37 -2.41
N GLU A 116 -13.07 25.32 -2.96
CA GLU A 116 -13.93 24.16 -2.74
C GLU A 116 -13.20 22.88 -3.15
N PRO A 117 -13.19 21.83 -2.29
CA PRO A 117 -12.38 20.62 -2.49
C PRO A 117 -12.56 19.95 -3.86
N GLU A 118 -13.77 19.95 -4.38
CA GLU A 118 -14.05 19.35 -5.68
C GLU A 118 -13.50 20.20 -6.84
N VAL A 119 -13.62 21.52 -6.76
CA VAL A 119 -13.03 22.46 -7.73
C VAL A 119 -11.50 22.35 -7.70
N LEU A 120 -10.91 22.23 -6.52
CA LEU A 120 -9.47 22.03 -6.36
C LEU A 120 -9.00 20.73 -7.04
N ASN A 121 -9.72 19.63 -6.89
CA ASN A 121 -9.38 18.38 -7.57
C ASN A 121 -9.59 18.46 -9.09
N ILE A 122 -10.59 19.18 -9.59
CA ILE A 122 -10.74 19.46 -11.03
C ILE A 122 -9.52 20.22 -11.56
N LEU A 123 -9.07 21.25 -10.85
CA LEU A 123 -7.86 22.02 -11.21
C LEU A 123 -6.61 21.12 -11.22
N ARG A 124 -6.42 20.26 -10.22
CA ARG A 124 -5.31 19.31 -10.16
C ARG A 124 -5.33 18.31 -11.34
N ILE A 125 -6.52 17.78 -11.66
CA ILE A 125 -6.71 16.86 -12.81
C ILE A 125 -6.31 17.55 -14.11
N ALA A 126 -6.74 18.77 -14.32
CA ALA A 126 -6.43 19.51 -15.53
C ALA A 126 -4.95 19.92 -15.61
N LEU A 127 -4.39 20.46 -14.53
CA LEU A 127 -2.96 20.81 -14.47
C LEU A 127 -2.05 19.59 -14.66
N PHE A 128 -2.41 18.44 -14.11
CA PHE A 128 -1.68 17.21 -14.38
C PHE A 128 -1.68 16.88 -15.87
N GLN A 129 -2.82 16.96 -16.53
CA GLN A 129 -2.91 16.69 -17.97
C GLN A 129 -2.09 17.71 -18.78
N ILE A 130 -2.18 19.00 -18.46
CA ILE A 130 -1.45 20.07 -19.16
C ILE A 130 0.06 19.92 -19.00
N ARG A 131 0.55 19.54 -17.81
CA ARG A 131 1.97 19.59 -17.48
C ARG A 131 2.70 18.26 -17.61
N TYR A 132 1.99 17.13 -17.61
CA TYR A 132 2.60 15.81 -17.50
C TYR A 132 2.09 14.80 -18.54
N LEU A 133 1.10 15.14 -19.36
CA LEU A 133 0.59 14.26 -20.42
C LEU A 133 0.79 14.90 -21.80
N ASP A 134 1.85 14.50 -22.50
CA ASP A 134 2.22 15.07 -23.81
C ASP A 134 1.15 14.90 -24.89
N ARG A 135 0.28 13.89 -24.76
CA ARG A 135 -0.77 13.59 -25.75
C ARG A 135 -2.08 14.31 -25.51
N VAL A 136 -2.18 15.16 -24.50
CA VAL A 136 -3.41 15.93 -24.20
C VAL A 136 -3.17 17.40 -24.56
N PRO A 137 -3.85 17.93 -25.58
CA PRO A 137 -3.77 19.36 -25.90
C PRO A 137 -4.25 20.22 -24.73
N VAL A 138 -3.59 21.35 -24.49
CA VAL A 138 -3.97 22.30 -23.42
C VAL A 138 -5.44 22.69 -23.49
N SER A 139 -5.93 23.04 -24.70
CA SER A 139 -7.34 23.40 -24.91
C SER A 139 -8.30 22.30 -24.48
N ALA A 140 -8.00 21.04 -24.85
CA ALA A 140 -8.82 19.89 -24.47
C ALA A 140 -8.83 19.65 -22.96
N ALA A 141 -7.72 19.84 -22.26
CA ALA A 141 -7.66 19.73 -20.81
C ALA A 141 -8.48 20.83 -20.12
N VAL A 142 -8.40 22.08 -20.61
CA VAL A 142 -9.18 23.21 -20.10
C VAL A 142 -10.68 23.00 -20.34
N ASP A 143 -11.07 22.68 -21.57
CA ASP A 143 -12.48 22.53 -21.95
C ASP A 143 -13.15 21.39 -21.16
N THR A 144 -12.47 20.26 -21.00
CA THR A 144 -12.99 19.13 -20.20
C THR A 144 -13.08 19.48 -18.71
N ALA A 145 -12.17 20.28 -18.16
CA ALA A 145 -12.24 20.73 -16.77
C ALA A 145 -13.41 21.68 -16.53
N VAL A 146 -13.64 22.63 -17.46
CA VAL A 146 -14.78 23.55 -17.43
C VAL A 146 -16.10 22.79 -17.50
N GLU A 147 -16.21 21.82 -18.41
CA GLU A 147 -17.38 20.97 -18.52
C GLU A 147 -17.61 20.12 -17.28
N LEU A 148 -16.56 19.51 -16.75
CA LEU A 148 -16.64 18.73 -15.50
C LEU A 148 -17.10 19.60 -14.31
N THR A 149 -16.65 20.86 -14.25
CA THR A 149 -17.09 21.83 -13.23
C THR A 149 -18.60 22.10 -13.32
N ARG A 150 -19.15 22.23 -14.55
CA ARG A 150 -20.60 22.41 -14.74
C ARG A 150 -21.39 21.16 -14.37
N ARG A 151 -20.90 19.97 -14.81
CA ARG A 151 -21.54 18.67 -14.55
C ARG A 151 -21.59 18.32 -13.08
N THR A 152 -20.65 18.80 -12.27
CA THR A 152 -20.63 18.59 -10.82
C THR A 152 -21.49 19.59 -10.04
N GLY A 153 -22.31 20.40 -10.75
CA GLY A 153 -23.23 21.36 -10.13
C GLY A 153 -22.57 22.64 -9.64
N ARG A 154 -21.40 23.01 -10.20
CA ARG A 154 -20.64 24.22 -9.85
C ARG A 154 -20.43 25.16 -11.05
N PRO A 155 -21.49 25.50 -11.83
CA PRO A 155 -21.35 26.33 -13.01
C PRO A 155 -20.77 27.72 -12.71
N TRP A 156 -20.92 28.22 -11.48
CA TRP A 156 -20.33 29.46 -11.00
C TRP A 156 -18.78 29.46 -11.01
N ALA A 157 -18.14 28.30 -10.84
CA ALA A 157 -16.68 28.18 -10.84
C ALA A 157 -16.09 27.99 -12.24
N ALA A 158 -16.90 27.75 -13.28
CA ALA A 158 -16.42 27.44 -14.62
C ALA A 158 -15.51 28.54 -15.22
N GLY A 159 -15.87 29.82 -15.04
CA GLY A 159 -15.04 30.96 -15.46
C GLY A 159 -13.72 31.03 -14.72
N PHE A 160 -13.73 30.80 -13.41
CA PHE A 160 -12.53 30.76 -12.57
C PHE A 160 -11.59 29.60 -12.99
N VAL A 161 -12.11 28.41 -13.19
CA VAL A 161 -11.34 27.25 -13.65
C VAL A 161 -10.70 27.52 -15.01
N ASN A 162 -11.45 28.07 -15.97
CA ASN A 162 -10.93 28.41 -17.29
C ASN A 162 -9.79 29.45 -17.23
N ALA A 163 -9.99 30.55 -16.52
CA ALA A 163 -9.01 31.62 -16.43
C ALA A 163 -7.70 31.14 -15.76
N LEU A 164 -7.82 30.43 -14.63
CA LEU A 164 -6.67 29.91 -13.90
C LEU A 164 -5.85 28.91 -14.75
N LEU A 165 -6.53 27.96 -15.39
CA LEU A 165 -5.84 26.93 -16.16
C LEU A 165 -5.13 27.50 -17.41
N ARG A 166 -5.71 28.49 -18.09
CA ARG A 166 -5.07 29.16 -19.23
C ARG A 166 -3.81 29.91 -18.77
N ALA A 167 -3.90 30.69 -17.70
CA ALA A 167 -2.75 31.42 -17.15
C ALA A 167 -1.65 30.45 -16.68
N ALA A 168 -2.03 29.37 -15.99
CA ALA A 168 -1.08 28.36 -15.52
C ALA A 168 -0.39 27.58 -16.67
N ALA A 169 -1.02 27.47 -17.83
CA ALA A 169 -0.44 26.79 -18.99
C ALA A 169 0.67 27.59 -19.68
N GLU A 170 0.71 28.91 -19.50
CA GLU A 170 1.67 29.81 -20.15
C GLU A 170 3.01 29.90 -19.42
N ILE A 171 3.06 29.52 -18.14
CA ILE A 171 4.31 29.59 -17.37
C ILE A 171 5.06 28.27 -17.37
N PRO A 172 6.42 28.30 -17.42
CA PRO A 172 7.25 27.12 -17.21
C PRO A 172 6.98 26.43 -15.86
N ARG A 173 7.28 25.14 -15.78
CA ARG A 173 7.09 24.35 -14.51
C ARG A 173 7.90 24.93 -13.37
N GLU A 174 9.07 25.48 -13.66
CA GLU A 174 10.06 25.97 -12.71
C GLU A 174 9.80 27.41 -12.27
N ALA A 175 8.88 28.14 -12.91
CA ALA A 175 8.68 29.58 -12.71
C ALA A 175 8.28 29.98 -11.27
N LEU A 176 7.66 29.06 -10.54
CA LEU A 176 7.17 29.33 -9.18
C LEU A 176 7.92 28.51 -8.10
N LEU A 177 9.06 27.91 -8.46
CA LEU A 177 9.89 27.21 -7.48
C LEU A 177 10.55 28.20 -6.52
N PRO A 178 10.74 27.85 -5.26
CA PRO A 178 11.57 28.61 -4.33
C PRO A 178 13.00 28.79 -4.89
N ASP A 179 13.68 29.83 -4.43
CA ASP A 179 15.09 29.99 -4.76
C ASP A 179 15.91 28.81 -4.22
N ARG A 180 16.69 28.19 -5.08
CA ARG A 180 17.42 26.96 -4.75
C ARG A 180 18.53 27.17 -3.73
N GLU A 181 19.14 28.36 -3.68
CA GLU A 181 20.23 28.68 -2.75
C GLU A 181 19.67 29.13 -1.41
N ALA A 182 18.59 29.92 -1.42
CA ALA A 182 17.97 30.43 -0.21
C ALA A 182 17.11 29.38 0.52
N ASP A 183 16.38 28.54 -0.22
CA ASP A 183 15.55 27.45 0.35
C ASP A 183 15.72 26.15 -0.44
N PRO A 184 16.87 25.45 -0.28
CA PRO A 184 17.15 24.21 -1.01
C PRO A 184 16.18 23.06 -0.67
N VAL A 185 15.63 23.02 0.55
CA VAL A 185 14.65 22.01 0.95
C VAL A 185 13.30 22.28 0.32
N GLY A 186 12.82 23.52 0.36
CA GLY A 186 11.56 23.92 -0.28
C GLY A 186 11.62 23.74 -1.79
N TRP A 187 12.74 24.13 -2.41
CA TRP A 187 12.95 23.90 -3.84
C TRP A 187 12.82 22.40 -4.20
N LEU A 188 13.51 21.54 -3.45
CA LEU A 188 13.48 20.10 -3.69
C LEU A 188 12.09 19.51 -3.43
N ALA A 189 11.45 19.90 -2.33
CA ALA A 189 10.11 19.46 -1.95
C ALA A 189 9.08 19.80 -3.03
N GLN A 190 9.07 21.04 -3.50
CA GLN A 190 8.12 21.49 -4.51
C GLN A 190 8.45 20.93 -5.90
N SER A 191 9.72 20.99 -6.34
CA SER A 191 10.11 20.50 -7.67
C SER A 191 9.93 19.00 -7.85
N ARG A 192 10.07 18.20 -6.78
CA ARG A 192 9.88 16.75 -6.78
C ARG A 192 8.55 16.30 -6.17
N SER A 193 7.73 17.26 -5.71
CA SER A 193 6.39 17.00 -5.18
C SER A 193 6.39 16.06 -3.96
N PHE A 194 7.13 16.43 -2.92
CA PHE A 194 7.14 15.75 -1.63
C PHE A 194 6.82 16.73 -0.50
N PRO A 195 6.31 16.27 0.65
CA PRO A 195 6.18 17.10 1.84
C PRO A 195 7.55 17.61 2.30
N ALA A 196 7.64 18.89 2.65
CA ALA A 196 8.90 19.51 3.07
C ALA A 196 9.53 18.83 4.29
N TRP A 197 8.70 18.37 5.26
CA TRP A 197 9.19 17.64 6.43
C TRP A 197 9.96 16.37 6.05
N LEU A 198 9.44 15.60 5.08
CA LEU A 198 10.06 14.35 4.64
C LEU A 198 11.38 14.61 3.88
N VAL A 199 11.37 15.62 2.99
CA VAL A 199 12.57 16.04 2.27
C VAL A 199 13.64 16.54 3.25
N SER A 200 13.26 17.38 4.25
CA SER A 200 14.17 17.87 5.29
C SER A 200 14.87 16.72 6.02
N ARG A 201 14.13 15.67 6.40
CA ARG A 201 14.68 14.46 7.03
C ARG A 201 15.69 13.75 6.12
N TRP A 202 15.35 13.56 4.84
CA TRP A 202 16.23 12.91 3.87
C TRP A 202 17.49 13.74 3.59
N VAL A 203 17.35 15.07 3.47
CA VAL A 203 18.49 15.97 3.31
C VAL A 203 19.41 15.93 4.54
N LYS A 204 18.85 15.95 5.75
CA LYS A 204 19.62 15.84 7.01
C LYS A 204 20.38 14.50 7.10
N ARG A 205 19.79 13.41 6.60
CA ARG A 205 20.34 12.06 6.72
C ARG A 205 21.35 11.73 5.63
N TRP A 206 21.15 12.19 4.40
CA TRP A 206 21.93 11.78 3.23
C TRP A 206 22.51 12.94 2.42
N GLY A 207 22.28 14.17 2.79
CA GLY A 207 22.63 15.35 2.02
C GLY A 207 21.68 15.63 0.85
N HIS A 208 21.76 16.85 0.32
CA HIS A 208 20.82 17.36 -0.68
C HIS A 208 20.81 16.55 -1.99
N PHE A 209 22.01 16.19 -2.47
CA PHE A 209 22.15 15.46 -3.75
C PHE A 209 21.46 14.08 -3.70
N ARG A 210 21.75 13.30 -2.65
CA ARG A 210 21.21 11.95 -2.51
C ARG A 210 19.69 11.97 -2.17
N ALA A 211 19.25 12.95 -1.38
CA ALA A 211 17.82 13.16 -1.13
C ALA A 211 17.06 13.49 -2.43
N GLY A 212 17.64 14.33 -3.29
CA GLY A 212 17.08 14.63 -4.61
C GLY A 212 16.96 13.40 -5.50
N ALA A 213 18.03 12.63 -5.59
CA ALA A 213 18.05 11.38 -6.37
C ALA A 213 17.03 10.35 -5.84
N LEU A 214 16.85 10.28 -4.52
CA LEU A 214 15.81 9.42 -3.92
C LEU A 214 14.39 9.90 -4.27
N CYS A 215 14.15 11.22 -4.24
CA CYS A 215 12.87 11.79 -4.69
C CYS A 215 12.60 11.44 -6.17
N ASP A 216 13.61 11.54 -7.03
CA ASP A 216 13.48 11.19 -8.44
C ASP A 216 13.14 9.69 -8.61
N ALA A 217 13.87 8.79 -7.94
CA ALA A 217 13.60 7.35 -7.97
C ALA A 217 12.20 6.99 -7.41
N GLN A 218 11.72 7.71 -6.40
CA GLN A 218 10.36 7.54 -5.85
C GLN A 218 9.26 8.13 -6.75
N ASN A 219 9.61 8.95 -7.73
CA ASN A 219 8.68 9.49 -8.73
C ASN A 219 8.63 8.67 -10.02
N GLU A 220 9.56 7.76 -10.23
CA GLU A 220 9.51 6.84 -11.36
C GLU A 220 8.25 5.96 -11.30
N ILE A 221 7.73 5.59 -12.47
CA ILE A 221 6.68 4.58 -12.58
C ILE A 221 7.35 3.21 -12.49
N PRO A 222 7.13 2.45 -11.40
CA PRO A 222 7.79 1.17 -11.24
C PRO A 222 7.21 0.12 -12.20
N PRO A 223 8.01 -0.87 -12.62
CA PRO A 223 7.48 -2.03 -13.32
C PRO A 223 6.49 -2.81 -12.43
N ILE A 224 5.62 -3.58 -13.07
CA ILE A 224 4.86 -4.60 -12.38
C ILE A 224 5.80 -5.75 -12.10
N THR A 225 6.02 -6.04 -10.82
CA THR A 225 6.86 -7.15 -10.38
C THR A 225 5.99 -8.28 -9.84
N VAL A 226 6.29 -9.49 -10.28
CA VAL A 226 5.57 -10.71 -9.91
C VAL A 226 6.54 -11.76 -9.41
N ARG A 227 6.05 -12.65 -8.59
CA ARG A 227 6.73 -13.86 -8.16
C ARG A 227 6.17 -15.07 -8.90
N ALA A 228 7.04 -15.85 -9.54
CA ALA A 228 6.67 -17.12 -10.12
C ALA A 228 6.19 -18.09 -9.01
N ASN A 229 5.08 -18.74 -9.24
CA ASN A 229 4.55 -19.77 -8.33
C ASN A 229 5.22 -21.11 -8.61
N ARG A 230 6.27 -21.43 -7.89
CA ARG A 230 7.07 -22.65 -8.06
C ARG A 230 6.29 -23.94 -7.84
N LEU A 231 5.12 -23.89 -7.21
CA LEU A 231 4.23 -25.05 -7.13
C LEU A 231 3.63 -25.42 -8.49
N LYS A 232 3.67 -24.51 -9.49
CA LYS A 232 3.02 -24.69 -10.79
C LYS A 232 3.94 -24.46 -11.99
N VAL A 233 4.94 -23.60 -11.86
CA VAL A 233 5.75 -23.13 -12.99
C VAL A 233 7.14 -22.68 -12.54
N SER A 234 8.17 -22.87 -13.38
CA SER A 234 9.48 -22.25 -13.17
C SER A 234 9.46 -20.78 -13.57
N ARG A 235 10.40 -19.98 -13.00
CA ARG A 235 10.57 -18.57 -13.35
C ARG A 235 10.81 -18.39 -14.87
N ASP A 236 11.64 -19.23 -15.46
CA ASP A 236 12.00 -19.10 -16.87
C ASP A 236 10.81 -19.34 -17.78
N ARG A 237 9.99 -20.35 -17.48
CA ARG A 237 8.75 -20.61 -18.24
C ARG A 237 7.71 -19.49 -18.05
N LEU A 238 7.62 -18.90 -16.85
CA LEU A 238 6.78 -17.72 -16.62
C LEU A 238 7.29 -16.54 -17.44
N LEU A 239 8.61 -16.30 -17.45
CA LEU A 239 9.23 -15.22 -18.21
C LEU A 239 8.90 -15.32 -19.70
N GLU A 240 9.01 -16.49 -20.29
CA GLU A 240 8.65 -16.69 -21.70
C GLU A 240 7.17 -16.41 -21.97
N ALA A 241 6.27 -16.86 -21.11
CA ALA A 241 4.85 -16.53 -21.24
C ALA A 241 4.58 -15.02 -21.11
N LEU A 242 5.26 -14.34 -20.20
CA LEU A 242 5.09 -12.89 -20.01
C LEU A 242 5.67 -12.07 -21.17
N LYS A 243 6.70 -12.53 -21.88
CA LYS A 243 7.19 -11.88 -23.10
C LYS A 243 6.14 -11.83 -24.21
N GLU A 244 5.26 -12.83 -24.26
CA GLU A 244 4.14 -12.84 -25.21
C GLU A 244 2.97 -11.96 -24.79
N GLU A 245 2.73 -11.85 -23.47
CA GLU A 245 1.58 -11.12 -22.89
C GLU A 245 1.89 -9.64 -22.54
N CYS A 246 3.16 -9.21 -22.58
CA CYS A 246 3.60 -7.87 -22.24
C CYS A 246 4.51 -7.27 -23.32
N GLU A 247 4.71 -5.96 -23.29
CA GLU A 247 5.63 -5.27 -24.19
C GLU A 247 7.10 -5.60 -23.87
N LYS A 248 7.44 -5.67 -22.56
CA LYS A 248 8.78 -5.97 -22.06
C LYS A 248 8.68 -6.76 -20.78
N ALA A 249 9.41 -7.87 -20.68
CA ALA A 249 9.55 -8.68 -19.48
C ALA A 249 10.99 -9.13 -19.27
N TRP A 250 11.46 -9.16 -18.00
CA TRP A 250 12.82 -9.55 -17.64
C TRP A 250 12.88 -10.16 -16.24
N PRO A 251 13.88 -11.03 -15.96
CA PRO A 251 14.07 -11.55 -14.61
C PRO A 251 14.62 -10.44 -13.70
N CYS A 252 14.18 -10.41 -12.45
CA CYS A 252 14.72 -9.50 -11.46
C CYS A 252 16.13 -9.96 -11.01
N ARG A 253 16.85 -9.05 -10.36
CA ARG A 253 18.27 -9.25 -10.03
C ARG A 253 18.47 -10.04 -8.73
N TYR A 254 17.62 -9.81 -7.73
CA TYR A 254 17.89 -10.23 -6.36
C TYR A 254 17.03 -11.42 -5.93
N ALA A 255 15.73 -11.40 -6.19
CA ALA A 255 14.85 -12.51 -5.83
C ALA A 255 14.80 -13.55 -6.94
N PRO A 256 15.09 -14.84 -6.64
CA PRO A 256 15.25 -15.90 -7.65
C PRO A 256 13.97 -16.20 -8.45
N ASP A 257 12.79 -15.95 -7.87
CA ASP A 257 11.51 -16.22 -8.50
C ASP A 257 10.85 -14.97 -9.09
N ALA A 258 11.53 -13.81 -9.03
CA ALA A 258 10.96 -12.55 -9.45
C ALA A 258 11.13 -12.29 -10.95
N VAL A 259 10.05 -11.80 -11.57
CA VAL A 259 10.00 -11.28 -12.94
C VAL A 259 9.33 -9.92 -12.91
N SER A 260 9.89 -8.95 -13.64
CA SER A 260 9.31 -7.64 -13.83
C SER A 260 8.88 -7.43 -15.28
N PHE A 261 7.82 -6.64 -15.49
CA PHE A 261 7.37 -6.30 -16.83
C PHE A 261 6.68 -4.92 -16.89
N PHE A 262 6.59 -4.39 -18.10
CA PHE A 262 5.82 -3.19 -18.42
C PHE A 262 4.71 -3.49 -19.45
N ASN A 263 3.69 -2.63 -19.44
CA ASN A 263 2.67 -2.54 -20.46
C ASN A 263 2.06 -3.91 -20.83
N PRO A 264 1.33 -4.57 -19.92
CA PRO A 264 0.62 -5.79 -20.26
C PRO A 264 -0.45 -5.50 -21.32
N LYS A 265 -0.61 -6.41 -22.28
CA LYS A 265 -1.57 -6.30 -23.41
C LYS A 265 -3.03 -6.40 -22.97
N SER A 266 -3.27 -6.93 -21.78
CA SER A 266 -4.59 -7.08 -21.15
C SER A 266 -4.51 -6.73 -19.65
N ALA A 267 -5.67 -6.62 -18.98
CA ALA A 267 -5.66 -6.48 -17.51
C ALA A 267 -5.03 -7.72 -16.87
N LEU A 268 -4.33 -7.53 -15.73
CA LEU A 268 -3.59 -8.63 -15.08
C LEU A 268 -4.44 -9.87 -14.83
N ARG A 269 -5.70 -9.67 -14.39
CA ARG A 269 -6.65 -10.77 -14.14
C ARG A 269 -7.04 -11.57 -15.39
N ASP A 270 -6.89 -10.96 -16.56
CA ASP A 270 -7.26 -11.55 -17.85
C ASP A 270 -6.08 -12.22 -18.54
N MET A 271 -4.87 -12.06 -18.00
CA MET A 271 -3.67 -12.73 -18.50
C MET A 271 -3.75 -14.24 -18.25
N ASN A 272 -3.36 -15.03 -19.26
CA ASN A 272 -3.33 -16.50 -19.17
C ASN A 272 -2.50 -17.01 -18.01
N ALA A 273 -1.29 -16.44 -17.84
CA ALA A 273 -0.39 -16.81 -16.76
C ALA A 273 -1.01 -16.52 -15.37
N PHE A 274 -1.76 -15.43 -15.22
CA PHE A 274 -2.47 -15.11 -13.97
C PHE A 274 -3.58 -16.12 -13.69
N GLN A 275 -4.44 -16.39 -14.67
CA GLN A 275 -5.58 -17.33 -14.53
C GLN A 275 -5.13 -18.74 -14.17
N LYS A 276 -4.01 -19.20 -14.73
CA LYS A 276 -3.37 -20.48 -14.39
C LYS A 276 -2.75 -20.50 -12.98
N GLY A 277 -2.69 -19.35 -12.29
CA GLY A 277 -2.05 -19.22 -10.99
C GLY A 277 -0.52 -19.36 -11.05
N TRP A 278 0.10 -18.99 -12.18
CA TRP A 278 1.52 -19.09 -12.39
C TRP A 278 2.31 -18.01 -11.68
N PHE A 279 1.68 -16.88 -11.33
CA PHE A 279 2.33 -15.84 -10.58
C PHE A 279 1.41 -15.16 -9.57
N GLN A 280 2.03 -14.47 -8.63
CA GLN A 280 1.40 -13.52 -7.72
C GLN A 280 2.13 -12.17 -7.83
N VAL A 281 1.37 -11.05 -7.83
CA VAL A 281 1.97 -9.71 -7.82
C VAL A 281 2.64 -9.48 -6.47
N GLN A 282 3.94 -9.26 -6.48
CA GLN A 282 4.73 -8.99 -5.29
C GLN A 282 6.04 -8.32 -5.67
N ASP A 283 6.34 -7.17 -5.06
CA ASP A 283 7.62 -6.49 -5.27
C ASP A 283 8.80 -7.37 -4.88
N GLU A 284 9.94 -7.16 -5.53
CA GLU A 284 11.16 -7.94 -5.29
C GLU A 284 11.61 -7.86 -3.83
N ALA A 285 11.59 -6.66 -3.21
CA ALA A 285 11.94 -6.47 -1.80
C ALA A 285 11.03 -7.27 -0.86
N ALA A 286 9.72 -7.30 -1.13
CA ALA A 286 8.78 -8.10 -0.34
C ALA A 286 9.01 -9.61 -0.46
N GLN A 287 9.56 -10.09 -1.60
CA GLN A 287 9.97 -11.49 -1.76
C GLN A 287 11.18 -11.82 -0.89
N LEU A 288 12.14 -10.90 -0.76
CA LEU A 288 13.35 -11.08 0.05
C LEU A 288 13.03 -11.28 1.54
N VAL A 289 11.95 -10.68 2.03
CA VAL A 289 11.48 -10.88 3.42
C VAL A 289 11.14 -12.34 3.69
N THR A 290 10.47 -13.02 2.76
CA THR A 290 10.13 -14.45 2.92
C THR A 290 11.39 -15.33 2.80
N ILE A 291 12.33 -14.94 1.94
CA ILE A 291 13.62 -15.64 1.85
C ILE A 291 14.40 -15.50 3.16
N LEU A 292 14.35 -14.35 3.81
CA LEU A 292 14.96 -14.12 5.13
C LEU A 292 14.30 -14.96 6.23
N LEU A 293 12.99 -15.22 6.13
CA LEU A 293 12.28 -16.12 7.05
C LEU A 293 12.73 -17.57 6.89
N ASP A 294 13.03 -17.99 5.65
CA ASP A 294 13.52 -19.35 5.30
C ASP A 294 12.61 -20.48 5.83
N PRO A 295 11.28 -20.46 5.53
CA PRO A 295 10.37 -21.47 6.03
C PRO A 295 10.63 -22.83 5.39
N GLN A 296 10.66 -23.91 6.22
CA GLN A 296 10.98 -25.24 5.77
C GLN A 296 9.73 -26.12 5.61
N PRO A 297 9.74 -27.09 4.67
CA PRO A 297 8.66 -28.06 4.55
C PRO A 297 8.41 -28.82 5.86
N GLY A 298 7.16 -28.94 6.28
CA GLY A 298 6.75 -29.63 7.50
C GLY A 298 6.63 -28.75 8.74
N GLU A 299 7.17 -27.53 8.73
CA GLU A 299 7.11 -26.60 9.85
C GLU A 299 5.68 -26.05 10.11
N MET A 300 5.50 -25.48 11.29
CA MET A 300 4.35 -24.68 11.68
C MET A 300 4.74 -23.21 11.63
N VAL A 301 4.23 -22.49 10.63
CA VAL A 301 4.59 -21.09 10.38
C VAL A 301 3.40 -20.16 10.59
N LEU A 302 3.67 -18.95 11.11
CA LEU A 302 2.68 -17.88 11.28
C LEU A 302 3.07 -16.68 10.43
N ASP A 303 2.14 -16.24 9.57
CA ASP A 303 2.11 -14.91 8.95
C ASP A 303 1.14 -14.03 9.79
N ALA A 304 1.70 -13.17 10.61
CA ALA A 304 0.96 -12.52 11.70
C ALA A 304 0.16 -11.28 11.26
N CYS A 305 0.49 -10.71 10.09
CA CYS A 305 -0.20 -9.57 9.45
C CYS A 305 -0.36 -9.84 7.96
N ALA A 306 -1.08 -10.90 7.60
CA ALA A 306 -1.05 -11.51 6.29
C ALA A 306 -1.61 -10.64 5.14
N GLY A 307 -2.46 -9.66 5.45
CA GLY A 307 -3.06 -8.78 4.45
C GLY A 307 -3.81 -9.57 3.37
N LEU A 308 -3.43 -9.35 2.11
CA LEU A 308 -3.99 -10.05 0.95
C LEU A 308 -3.24 -11.36 0.59
N GLY A 309 -2.29 -11.78 1.40
CA GLY A 309 -1.62 -13.07 1.24
C GLY A 309 -0.39 -13.08 0.32
N GLY A 310 0.21 -11.92 0.03
CA GLY A 310 1.42 -11.85 -0.80
C GLY A 310 2.58 -12.69 -0.24
N LYS A 311 2.91 -12.49 1.04
CA LYS A 311 3.93 -13.25 1.75
C LYS A 311 3.45 -14.65 2.14
N THR A 312 2.18 -14.80 2.52
CA THR A 312 1.54 -16.11 2.79
C THR A 312 1.74 -17.09 1.62
N GLY A 313 1.42 -16.67 0.39
CA GLY A 313 1.61 -17.49 -0.81
C GLY A 313 3.07 -17.86 -1.05
N HIS A 314 4.01 -16.97 -0.73
CA HIS A 314 5.45 -17.23 -0.84
C HIS A 314 5.94 -18.21 0.22
N ILE A 315 5.48 -18.07 1.47
CA ILE A 315 5.79 -19.03 2.54
C ILE A 315 5.31 -20.43 2.15
N ALA A 316 4.05 -20.58 1.70
CA ALA A 316 3.52 -21.87 1.27
C ALA A 316 4.30 -22.47 0.10
N GLN A 317 4.79 -21.65 -0.82
CA GLN A 317 5.62 -22.08 -1.94
C GLN A 317 6.99 -22.61 -1.45
N GLN A 318 7.65 -21.91 -0.53
CA GLN A 318 8.93 -22.37 0.04
C GLN A 318 8.76 -23.64 0.91
N MET A 319 7.63 -23.75 1.60
CA MET A 319 7.25 -24.97 2.33
C MET A 319 6.79 -26.13 1.40
N GLU A 320 6.79 -25.95 0.09
CA GLU A 320 6.34 -26.97 -0.88
C GLU A 320 4.93 -27.52 -0.58
N ASN A 321 4.04 -26.68 -0.05
CA ASN A 321 2.69 -27.11 0.39
C ASN A 321 2.72 -28.20 1.50
N ARG A 322 3.77 -28.30 2.29
CA ARG A 322 3.92 -29.28 3.38
C ARG A 322 4.05 -28.56 4.73
N GLY A 323 3.34 -29.01 5.76
CA GLY A 323 3.31 -28.38 7.08
C GLY A 323 2.00 -27.68 7.38
N ARG A 324 2.05 -26.64 8.22
CA ARG A 324 0.88 -25.82 8.58
C ARG A 324 1.24 -24.34 8.52
N LEU A 325 0.46 -23.56 7.76
CA LEU A 325 0.66 -22.13 7.66
C LEU A 325 -0.57 -21.41 8.21
N PHE A 326 -0.36 -20.60 9.22
CA PHE A 326 -1.40 -19.76 9.82
C PHE A 326 -1.25 -18.34 9.29
N SER A 327 -2.38 -17.74 8.89
CA SER A 327 -2.42 -16.37 8.37
C SER A 327 -3.41 -15.56 9.17
N TRP A 328 -2.92 -14.56 9.91
CA TRP A 328 -3.75 -13.69 10.73
C TRP A 328 -3.82 -12.30 10.15
N ASP A 329 -4.98 -11.69 10.25
CA ASP A 329 -5.20 -10.26 9.96
C ASP A 329 -6.38 -9.77 10.78
N ILE A 330 -6.41 -8.47 11.06
CA ILE A 330 -7.52 -7.82 11.77
C ILE A 330 -8.75 -7.66 10.85
N ASP A 331 -8.57 -7.59 9.53
CA ASP A 331 -9.65 -7.41 8.55
C ASP A 331 -10.07 -8.76 7.92
N ALA A 332 -11.26 -9.22 8.27
CA ALA A 332 -11.84 -10.45 7.74
C ALA A 332 -12.04 -10.43 6.21
N ARG A 333 -12.26 -9.26 5.59
CA ARG A 333 -12.42 -9.13 4.13
C ARG A 333 -11.10 -9.42 3.42
N ARG A 334 -9.98 -8.94 3.97
CA ARG A 334 -8.64 -9.27 3.46
C ARG A 334 -8.39 -10.77 3.52
N LEU A 335 -8.75 -11.43 4.61
CA LEU A 335 -8.60 -12.88 4.76
C LEU A 335 -9.46 -13.66 3.76
N THR A 336 -10.67 -13.21 3.45
CA THR A 336 -11.50 -13.84 2.40
C THR A 336 -10.81 -13.79 1.05
N ARG A 337 -10.21 -12.66 0.69
CA ARG A 337 -9.45 -12.50 -0.55
C ARG A 337 -8.16 -13.30 -0.56
N LEU A 338 -7.45 -13.31 0.57
CA LEU A 338 -6.29 -14.16 0.76
C LEU A 338 -6.63 -15.62 0.42
N LEU A 339 -7.73 -16.16 0.96
CA LEU A 339 -8.13 -17.55 0.70
C LEU A 339 -8.46 -17.79 -0.78
N SER A 340 -9.15 -16.86 -1.44
CA SER A 340 -9.41 -16.92 -2.88
C SER A 340 -8.11 -16.94 -3.69
N GLU A 341 -7.15 -16.12 -3.30
CA GLU A 341 -5.82 -16.06 -3.94
C GLU A 341 -5.04 -17.35 -3.70
N MET A 342 -5.06 -17.90 -2.47
CA MET A 342 -4.43 -19.19 -2.16
C MET A 342 -5.03 -20.33 -3.01
N GLN A 343 -6.34 -20.34 -3.21
CA GLN A 343 -7.00 -21.30 -4.10
C GLN A 343 -6.51 -21.16 -5.54
N ARG A 344 -6.43 -19.94 -6.09
CA ARG A 344 -5.91 -19.69 -7.44
C ARG A 344 -4.47 -20.20 -7.60
N LEU A 345 -3.63 -19.98 -6.59
CA LEU A 345 -2.24 -20.41 -6.56
C LEU A 345 -2.07 -21.92 -6.31
N GLY A 346 -3.10 -22.64 -5.88
CA GLY A 346 -3.03 -24.06 -5.52
C GLY A 346 -2.36 -24.31 -4.17
N VAL A 347 -2.44 -23.35 -3.26
CA VAL A 347 -1.94 -23.46 -1.90
C VAL A 347 -2.99 -24.12 -1.01
N ALA A 348 -2.61 -25.19 -0.29
CA ALA A 348 -3.54 -26.03 0.47
C ALA A 348 -3.32 -26.01 2.00
N ILE A 349 -2.16 -25.52 2.48
CA ILE A 349 -1.74 -25.65 3.89
C ILE A 349 -2.14 -24.45 4.78
N VAL A 350 -2.89 -23.47 4.24
CA VAL A 350 -3.23 -22.22 4.92
C VAL A 350 -4.47 -22.36 5.78
N THR A 351 -4.35 -21.92 7.03
CA THR A 351 -5.46 -21.70 7.95
C THR A 351 -5.53 -20.21 8.30
N SER A 352 -6.57 -19.52 7.82
CA SER A 352 -6.72 -18.09 8.09
C SER A 352 -7.60 -17.84 9.33
N LYS A 353 -7.25 -16.84 10.13
CA LYS A 353 -8.04 -16.44 11.28
C LYS A 353 -7.99 -14.93 11.51
N LYS A 354 -9.18 -14.33 11.69
CA LYS A 354 -9.26 -12.94 12.15
C LYS A 354 -8.68 -12.85 13.55
N ARG A 355 -7.58 -12.11 13.69
CA ARG A 355 -6.93 -11.83 14.97
C ARG A 355 -6.38 -10.43 14.99
N ASP A 356 -6.43 -9.84 16.18
CA ASP A 356 -5.77 -8.58 16.49
C ASP A 356 -4.58 -8.90 17.40
N LEU A 357 -3.36 -8.75 16.88
CA LEU A 357 -2.13 -8.95 17.65
C LEU A 357 -1.94 -7.94 18.78
N GLU A 358 -2.56 -6.76 18.67
CA GLU A 358 -2.47 -5.73 19.71
C GLU A 358 -3.40 -6.04 20.91
N SER A 359 -4.28 -7.02 20.76
CA SER A 359 -5.18 -7.48 21.81
C SER A 359 -4.55 -8.62 22.61
N PRO A 360 -4.64 -8.63 23.98
CA PRO A 360 -4.17 -9.74 24.79
C PRO A 360 -4.74 -11.11 24.39
N ALA A 361 -6.00 -11.12 23.92
CA ALA A 361 -6.65 -12.33 23.41
C ALA A 361 -6.05 -12.82 22.08
N GLY A 362 -5.33 -11.96 21.35
CA GLY A 362 -4.68 -12.29 20.10
C GLY A 362 -3.46 -13.20 20.28
N VAL A 363 -2.73 -13.03 21.38
CA VAL A 363 -1.47 -13.72 21.64
C VAL A 363 -1.54 -14.77 22.74
N ASN A 364 -2.56 -14.73 23.60
CA ASN A 364 -2.73 -15.71 24.65
C ASN A 364 -3.30 -17.04 24.11
N MET A 365 -2.38 -17.90 23.67
CA MET A 365 -2.71 -19.24 23.17
C MET A 365 -1.55 -20.23 23.46
N PRO A 366 -1.86 -21.52 23.63
CA PRO A 366 -0.83 -22.54 23.92
C PRO A 366 0.04 -22.89 22.71
N MET A 367 -0.40 -22.49 21.49
CA MET A 367 0.30 -22.81 20.24
C MET A 367 1.55 -21.96 20.09
N ARG A 368 2.65 -22.57 19.67
CA ARG A 368 3.93 -21.93 19.32
C ARG A 368 4.34 -22.37 17.94
N PHE A 369 5.06 -21.48 17.22
CA PHE A 369 5.43 -21.64 15.83
C PHE A 369 6.94 -21.82 15.68
N ASP A 370 7.33 -22.60 14.68
CA ASP A 370 8.75 -22.75 14.31
C ASP A 370 9.26 -21.44 13.74
N ARG A 371 8.40 -20.76 12.97
CA ARG A 371 8.70 -19.43 12.38
C ARG A 371 7.51 -18.51 12.48
N VAL A 372 7.79 -17.25 12.76
CA VAL A 372 6.79 -16.16 12.78
C VAL A 372 7.27 -15.04 11.87
N LEU A 373 6.43 -14.62 10.95
CA LEU A 373 6.61 -13.40 10.17
C LEU A 373 5.71 -12.30 10.74
N LEU A 374 6.30 -11.19 11.12
CA LEU A 374 5.62 -9.94 11.42
C LEU A 374 5.94 -8.89 10.36
N ASP A 375 5.17 -8.89 9.27
CA ASP A 375 5.13 -7.79 8.30
C ASP A 375 4.25 -6.68 8.87
N ALA A 376 4.84 -5.81 9.69
CA ALA A 376 4.10 -4.93 10.57
C ALA A 376 3.44 -3.77 9.80
N PRO A 377 2.22 -3.34 10.21
CA PRO A 377 1.63 -2.10 9.72
C PRO A 377 2.58 -0.92 9.97
N CYS A 378 2.87 -0.15 8.93
CA CYS A 378 3.86 0.93 8.95
C CYS A 378 3.38 2.16 8.15
N SER A 379 4.21 3.20 8.11
CA SER A 379 3.95 4.41 7.33
C SER A 379 3.86 4.16 5.83
N GLY A 380 4.54 3.14 5.31
CA GLY A 380 4.63 2.85 3.88
C GLY A 380 5.53 3.82 3.10
N LEU A 381 6.41 4.56 3.76
CA LEU A 381 7.30 5.55 3.12
C LEU A 381 8.36 4.92 2.20
N GLY A 382 8.54 3.61 2.25
CA GLY A 382 9.40 2.88 1.31
C GLY A 382 8.75 2.57 -0.04
N VAL A 383 7.42 2.62 -0.13
CA VAL A 383 6.65 2.20 -1.33
C VAL A 383 5.92 3.35 -2.03
N LEU A 384 6.41 4.59 -1.87
CA LEU A 384 5.75 5.81 -2.38
C LEU A 384 5.65 5.87 -3.91
N ARG A 385 6.53 5.18 -4.64
CA ARG A 385 6.43 5.10 -6.09
C ARG A 385 5.19 4.33 -6.55
N ARG A 386 4.73 3.34 -5.75
CA ARG A 386 3.50 2.55 -5.98
C ARG A 386 2.28 3.18 -5.33
N ASN A 387 2.45 3.73 -4.11
CA ASN A 387 1.39 4.31 -3.29
C ASN A 387 1.67 5.80 -3.02
N PRO A 388 1.55 6.68 -4.07
CA PRO A 388 1.93 8.08 -3.94
C PRO A 388 1.03 8.88 -2.99
N ASP A 389 -0.16 8.38 -2.62
CA ASP A 389 -1.02 8.96 -1.59
C ASP A 389 -0.36 8.93 -0.20
N GLY A 390 0.49 7.95 0.07
CA GLY A 390 1.19 7.78 1.34
C GLY A 390 1.95 9.03 1.77
N ARG A 391 2.62 9.72 0.83
CA ARG A 391 3.39 10.95 1.12
C ARG A 391 2.56 12.11 1.67
N TRP A 392 1.25 12.13 1.39
CA TRP A 392 0.33 13.19 1.81
C TRP A 392 -0.53 12.81 3.02
N ARG A 393 -0.55 11.54 3.37
CA ARG A 393 -1.35 11.01 4.48
C ARG A 393 -0.56 10.87 5.76
N VAL A 394 0.74 10.57 5.65
CA VAL A 394 1.65 10.39 6.78
C VAL A 394 2.20 11.76 7.21
N THR A 395 2.25 11.96 8.51
CA THR A 395 2.92 13.11 9.14
C THR A 395 4.15 12.64 9.91
N GLU A 396 5.01 13.56 10.34
CA GLU A 396 6.20 13.22 11.11
C GLU A 396 5.84 12.58 12.46
N GLU A 397 4.76 13.07 13.10
CA GLU A 397 4.27 12.54 14.38
C GLU A 397 3.73 11.10 14.26
N ASP A 398 3.27 10.71 13.08
CA ASP A 398 2.83 9.34 12.84
C ASP A 398 3.95 8.31 13.02
N LEU A 399 5.20 8.68 12.74
CA LEU A 399 6.36 7.78 12.87
C LEU A 399 6.51 7.28 14.31
N SER A 400 6.37 8.18 15.30
CA SER A 400 6.43 7.79 16.72
C SER A 400 5.27 6.86 17.12
N ARG A 401 4.07 7.07 16.56
CA ARG A 401 2.90 6.19 16.80
C ARG A 401 3.11 4.82 16.17
N HIS A 402 3.67 4.76 14.95
CA HIS A 402 4.02 3.51 14.29
C HIS A 402 5.08 2.74 15.09
N ARG A 403 6.14 3.40 15.54
CA ARG A 403 7.18 2.80 16.37
C ARG A 403 6.60 2.13 17.62
N GLN A 404 5.78 2.83 18.39
CA GLN A 404 5.17 2.28 19.61
C GLN A 404 4.31 1.06 19.31
N ARG A 405 3.51 1.13 18.26
CA ARG A 405 2.65 0.05 17.81
C ARG A 405 3.46 -1.17 17.37
N GLN A 406 4.47 -0.96 16.55
CA GLN A 406 5.33 -2.01 16.01
C GLN A 406 6.13 -2.70 17.11
N LEU A 407 6.68 -1.95 18.08
CA LEU A 407 7.37 -2.51 19.23
C LEU A 407 6.45 -3.41 20.05
N LYS A 408 5.22 -2.96 20.32
CA LYS A 408 4.23 -3.77 21.01
C LYS A 408 3.90 -5.05 20.24
N MET A 409 3.62 -4.93 18.92
CA MET A 409 3.31 -6.09 18.07
C MET A 409 4.48 -7.07 17.99
N LEU A 410 5.72 -6.59 17.94
CA LEU A 410 6.92 -7.42 17.92
C LEU A 410 7.10 -8.17 19.23
N SER A 411 6.90 -7.50 20.38
CA SER A 411 6.89 -8.13 21.70
C SER A 411 5.78 -9.19 21.82
N ASP A 412 4.58 -8.89 21.34
CA ASP A 412 3.48 -9.84 21.37
C ASP A 412 3.75 -11.07 20.46
N ALA A 413 4.28 -10.84 19.25
CA ALA A 413 4.65 -11.91 18.30
C ALA A 413 5.78 -12.80 18.85
N SER A 414 6.72 -12.26 19.61
CA SER A 414 7.85 -13.00 20.21
C SER A 414 7.38 -14.13 21.14
N THR A 415 6.24 -13.93 21.82
CA THR A 415 5.65 -14.93 22.72
C THR A 415 5.15 -16.17 21.97
N LEU A 416 4.91 -16.06 20.67
CA LEU A 416 4.38 -17.11 19.81
C LEU A 416 5.49 -17.99 19.22
N VAL A 417 6.75 -17.61 19.38
CA VAL A 417 7.92 -18.33 18.83
C VAL A 417 8.34 -19.44 19.76
N LYS A 418 8.60 -20.64 19.22
CA LYS A 418 9.20 -21.76 19.94
C LYS A 418 10.63 -21.41 20.39
N PRO A 419 11.18 -22.08 21.45
CA PRO A 419 12.63 -22.09 21.65
C PRO A 419 13.36 -22.54 20.38
N SER A 420 14.48 -21.92 20.05
CA SER A 420 15.23 -22.08 18.77
C SER A 420 14.40 -21.72 17.49
N GLY A 421 13.24 -21.12 17.64
CA GLY A 421 12.42 -20.67 16.53
C GLY A 421 12.84 -19.30 16.00
N VAL A 422 12.33 -18.94 14.85
CA VAL A 422 12.68 -17.72 14.11
C VAL A 422 11.54 -16.72 14.13
N LEU A 423 11.88 -15.44 14.34
CA LEU A 423 10.99 -14.29 14.18
C LEU A 423 11.58 -13.35 13.15
N VAL A 424 10.85 -13.08 12.08
CA VAL A 424 11.21 -12.02 11.13
C VAL A 424 10.30 -10.82 11.35
N TYR A 425 10.90 -9.68 11.64
CA TYR A 425 10.26 -8.39 11.63
C TYR A 425 10.53 -7.69 10.31
N ALA A 426 9.50 -7.17 9.66
CA ALA A 426 9.62 -6.44 8.41
C ALA A 426 8.65 -5.26 8.34
N VAL A 427 9.07 -4.20 7.64
CA VAL A 427 8.26 -3.01 7.32
C VAL A 427 8.63 -2.47 5.94
N CYS A 428 7.64 -1.91 5.22
CA CYS A 428 7.88 -1.17 3.99
C CYS A 428 8.14 0.32 4.26
N SER A 429 9.09 0.60 5.14
CA SER A 429 9.51 1.94 5.55
C SER A 429 11.03 2.07 5.52
N THR A 430 11.51 3.29 5.23
CA THR A 430 12.94 3.64 5.26
C THR A 430 13.30 4.48 6.48
N GLU A 431 12.33 4.76 7.35
CA GLU A 431 12.51 5.65 8.48
C GLU A 431 13.03 4.90 9.73
N PRO A 432 14.08 5.43 10.40
CA PRO A 432 14.74 4.77 11.53
C PRO A 432 13.79 4.39 12.66
N GLU A 433 12.80 5.23 12.93
CA GLU A 433 11.80 5.02 13.98
C GLU A 433 11.02 3.71 13.82
N GLU A 434 10.82 3.28 12.58
CA GLU A 434 10.12 2.04 12.26
C GLU A 434 11.08 0.86 12.02
N ASN A 435 12.37 1.12 11.94
CA ASN A 435 13.44 0.18 11.58
C ASN A 435 14.33 -0.15 12.78
N ASP A 436 15.51 0.46 12.81
CA ASP A 436 16.56 0.20 13.81
C ASP A 436 16.07 0.46 15.23
N ASP A 437 15.32 1.57 15.46
CA ASP A 437 14.85 1.97 16.79
C ASP A 437 13.87 0.95 17.41
N VAL A 438 13.04 0.29 16.57
CA VAL A 438 12.14 -0.78 17.03
C VAL A 438 12.94 -2.01 17.44
N VAL A 439 13.92 -2.41 16.63
CA VAL A 439 14.74 -3.60 16.86
C VAL A 439 15.63 -3.42 18.10
N GLU A 440 16.29 -2.27 18.25
CA GLU A 440 17.13 -1.96 19.42
C GLU A 440 16.31 -1.97 20.71
N ALA A 441 15.14 -1.31 20.70
CA ALA A 441 14.25 -1.32 21.86
C ALA A 441 13.70 -2.71 22.19
N PHE A 442 13.42 -3.53 21.18
CA PHE A 442 12.98 -4.91 21.36
C PHE A 442 14.09 -5.75 22.01
N LEU A 443 15.30 -5.75 21.48
CA LEU A 443 16.42 -6.55 21.98
C LEU A 443 16.84 -6.14 23.41
N THR A 444 16.69 -4.87 23.76
CA THR A 444 16.95 -4.39 25.14
C THR A 444 16.01 -5.07 26.15
N ASN A 445 14.77 -5.36 25.75
CA ASN A 445 13.75 -5.91 26.64
C ASN A 445 13.54 -7.43 26.50
N HIS A 446 14.17 -8.08 25.49
CA HIS A 446 13.99 -9.50 25.17
C HIS A 446 15.36 -10.17 25.01
N ALA A 447 16.05 -10.40 26.13
CA ALA A 447 17.38 -11.02 26.17
C ALA A 447 17.38 -12.47 25.66
N ASP A 448 16.21 -13.08 25.52
CA ASP A 448 16.00 -14.40 24.94
C ASP A 448 16.01 -14.41 23.40
N PHE A 449 16.17 -13.26 22.75
CA PHE A 449 16.33 -13.15 21.31
C PHE A 449 17.70 -12.62 20.91
N LEU A 450 18.18 -13.08 19.77
CA LEU A 450 19.42 -12.63 19.14
C LEU A 450 19.15 -12.25 17.68
N LEU A 451 19.85 -11.22 17.19
CA LEU A 451 19.97 -11.02 15.74
C LEU A 451 20.74 -12.20 15.16
N CYS A 452 20.12 -12.92 14.26
CA CYS A 452 20.73 -14.08 13.61
C CYS A 452 20.82 -13.84 12.09
N PRO A 453 21.93 -13.30 11.60
CA PRO A 453 22.17 -13.14 10.19
C PRO A 453 22.75 -14.44 9.62
N ASP A 454 21.93 -15.44 9.34
CA ASP A 454 22.43 -16.56 8.56
C ASP A 454 22.52 -16.17 7.08
N LYS A 455 23.66 -15.61 6.70
CA LYS A 455 23.92 -15.23 5.30
C LYS A 455 23.80 -16.39 4.32
N ARG A 456 23.89 -17.62 4.77
CA ARG A 456 23.82 -18.82 3.92
C ARG A 456 22.43 -19.01 3.31
N ILE A 457 21.37 -18.55 4.00
CA ILE A 457 20.00 -18.63 3.50
C ILE A 457 19.73 -17.63 2.36
N LEU A 458 20.52 -16.56 2.28
CA LEU A 458 20.33 -15.53 1.26
C LEU A 458 21.07 -15.93 -0.03
N PRO A 459 20.43 -15.87 -1.21
CA PRO A 459 21.09 -16.00 -2.48
C PRO A 459 22.28 -15.06 -2.60
N HIS A 460 23.39 -15.53 -3.22
CA HIS A 460 24.63 -14.77 -3.31
C HIS A 460 24.46 -13.31 -3.74
N PRO A 461 23.61 -12.97 -4.75
CA PRO A 461 23.44 -11.59 -5.22
C PRO A 461 22.86 -10.61 -4.20
N ILE A 462 22.17 -11.10 -3.15
CA ILE A 462 21.50 -10.23 -2.16
C ILE A 462 22.27 -10.04 -0.86
N ARG A 463 23.39 -10.75 -0.69
CA ARG A 463 24.20 -10.66 0.55
C ARG A 463 24.70 -9.24 0.81
N HIS A 464 24.95 -8.46 -0.23
CA HIS A 464 25.38 -7.06 -0.11
C HIS A 464 24.25 -6.11 0.30
N LEU A 465 22.98 -6.55 0.28
CA LEU A 465 21.83 -5.80 0.79
C LEU A 465 21.72 -5.85 2.32
N MET A 466 22.49 -6.76 2.95
CA MET A 466 22.52 -6.88 4.41
C MET A 466 23.43 -5.79 5.00
N GLU A 467 22.82 -4.75 5.54
CA GLU A 467 23.55 -3.69 6.25
C GLU A 467 24.06 -4.22 7.60
N LYS A 468 25.32 -3.95 7.92
CA LYS A 468 26.00 -4.44 9.12
C LYS A 468 25.85 -5.97 9.33
N GLU A 469 25.58 -6.69 8.24
CA GLU A 469 25.35 -8.14 8.25
C GLU A 469 24.12 -8.62 9.04
N THR A 470 23.27 -7.72 9.50
CA THR A 470 22.17 -8.04 10.42
C THR A 470 20.79 -7.67 9.91
N CYS A 471 20.67 -6.69 9.02
CA CYS A 471 19.38 -6.26 8.51
C CYS A 471 19.39 -6.11 6.98
N LEU A 472 18.27 -6.50 6.37
CA LEU A 472 17.98 -6.28 4.97
C LEU A 472 17.44 -4.85 4.84
N LYS A 473 18.12 -4.00 4.04
CA LYS A 473 17.65 -2.67 3.69
C LYS A 473 17.64 -2.49 2.18
N THR A 474 16.51 -2.09 1.64
CA THR A 474 16.35 -1.81 0.21
C THR A 474 15.76 -0.42 -0.01
N ASN A 475 15.96 0.14 -1.19
CA ASN A 475 15.33 1.39 -1.61
C ASN A 475 15.34 1.50 -3.15
N PRO A 476 14.48 2.35 -3.73
CA PRO A 476 14.37 2.47 -5.18
C PRO A 476 15.63 3.03 -5.86
N LEU A 477 16.36 3.92 -5.20
CA LEU A 477 17.53 4.58 -5.78
C LEU A 477 18.70 3.60 -6.01
N ASP A 478 19.02 2.81 -4.98
CA ASP A 478 20.22 1.96 -5.02
C ASP A 478 19.92 0.57 -5.65
N HIS A 479 18.68 0.12 -5.54
CA HIS A 479 18.34 -1.27 -5.84
C HIS A 479 17.28 -1.44 -6.95
N GLY A 480 16.57 -0.35 -7.32
CA GLY A 480 15.47 -0.42 -8.29
C GLY A 480 14.20 -1.10 -7.79
N MET A 481 14.17 -1.55 -6.53
CA MET A 481 13.01 -2.17 -5.86
C MET A 481 12.45 -1.27 -4.77
N ASP A 482 11.31 -1.64 -4.18
CA ASP A 482 10.68 -0.86 -3.10
C ASP A 482 11.57 -0.79 -1.85
N GLY A 483 11.35 0.24 -1.03
CA GLY A 483 12.04 0.41 0.24
C GLY A 483 11.48 -0.51 1.32
N PHE A 484 12.29 -1.43 1.79
CA PHE A 484 11.98 -2.36 2.87
C PHE A 484 13.09 -2.39 3.90
N PHE A 485 12.69 -2.67 5.11
CA PHE A 485 13.57 -3.07 6.20
C PHE A 485 13.11 -4.42 6.72
N ALA A 486 14.03 -5.35 6.97
CA ALA A 486 13.73 -6.60 7.64
C ALA A 486 14.92 -7.12 8.44
N VAL A 487 14.61 -7.76 9.58
CA VAL A 487 15.59 -8.47 10.43
C VAL A 487 15.10 -9.86 10.76
N ARG A 488 16.03 -10.80 10.90
CA ARG A 488 15.80 -12.14 11.42
C ARG A 488 16.29 -12.21 12.85
N LEU A 489 15.43 -12.64 13.72
CA LEU A 489 15.64 -12.83 15.14
C LEU A 489 15.51 -14.32 15.46
N GLU A 490 16.38 -14.84 16.30
CA GLU A 490 16.34 -16.23 16.72
C GLU A 490 16.13 -16.29 18.24
N LYS A 491 15.17 -17.11 18.69
CA LYS A 491 14.90 -17.30 20.10
C LYS A 491 15.90 -18.29 20.69
N ARG A 492 16.52 -17.95 21.81
CA ARG A 492 17.40 -18.87 22.55
C ARG A 492 16.63 -20.09 23.02
N GLN A 493 17.39 -21.16 23.31
CA GLN A 493 16.82 -22.39 23.88
C GLN A 493 16.27 -22.17 25.30
#